data_66ce844eb21496c1aed76b2d377b1417
#
_entry.id   66ce844eb21496c1aed76b2d377b1417
#
_cell.length_a   1.000
_cell.length_b   1.000
_cell.length_c   1.000
_cell.angle_alpha   90.00
_cell.angle_beta   90.00
_cell.angle_gamma   90.00
#
_symmetry.space_group_name_H-M   'P 1'
#
loop_
_entity.id
_entity.type
_entity.pdbx_description
1 polymer ?
#
loop_
_entity_poly.entity_id
_entity_poly.type
_entity_poly.pdbx_seq_one_letter_code
_entity_poly.pdbx_strand_id
1 'polypeptide(L)'
;MPVASLGELEKISPDFPALSDLSEKYEVVGVHAFTTDCGDATCHVRNFAPLYDIDEEAATGTSNGALTYYGYLNGFILPDDDCSFVQGEKMKRPSLILSHIEVSGAGEDEEKCSVQVGGSAVMLAEGDIKL
;
A
#
# COMPACT_ATOMS: atom_id res chain seq x y z
N MET A 1 -4.65 -4.19 6.96
CA MET A 1 -5.49 -3.88 8.13
C MET A 1 -6.55 -2.86 7.72
N PRO A 2 -7.79 -3.26 7.48
CA PRO A 2 -8.88 -2.34 7.19
C PRO A 2 -9.29 -1.54 8.43
N VAL A 3 -9.65 -0.27 8.25
CA VAL A 3 -10.27 0.60 9.24
C VAL A 3 -11.52 1.26 8.65
N ALA A 4 -12.47 1.62 9.51
CA ALA A 4 -13.83 1.98 9.06
C ALA A 4 -13.91 3.36 8.39
N SER A 5 -12.96 4.28 8.66
CA SER A 5 -13.02 5.63 8.10
C SER A 5 -11.65 6.28 7.99
N LEU A 6 -11.57 7.33 7.16
CA LEU A 6 -10.39 8.18 7.04
C LEU A 6 -10.00 8.79 8.41
N GLY A 7 -11.00 9.23 9.19
CA GLY A 7 -10.76 9.79 10.52
C GLY A 7 -10.18 8.77 11.51
N GLU A 8 -10.49 7.48 11.37
CA GLU A 8 -9.85 6.42 12.15
C GLU A 8 -8.43 6.13 11.66
N LEU A 9 -8.22 6.09 10.36
CA LEU A 9 -6.90 5.92 9.77
C LEU A 9 -5.92 7.00 10.25
N GLU A 10 -6.35 8.26 10.26
CA GLU A 10 -5.55 9.39 10.73
C GLU A 10 -5.21 9.32 12.24
N LYS A 11 -6.10 8.76 13.04
CA LYS A 11 -5.92 8.64 14.51
C LYS A 11 -5.01 7.51 14.93
N ILE A 12 -4.66 6.58 14.03
CA ILE A 12 -3.74 5.48 14.36
C ILE A 12 -2.45 6.07 14.95
N SER A 13 -2.11 5.60 16.15
CA SER A 13 -0.86 5.93 16.84
C SER A 13 -0.18 4.62 17.24
N PRO A 14 0.73 4.10 16.40
CA PRO A 14 1.35 2.80 16.62
C PRO A 14 2.27 2.80 17.85
N ASP A 15 2.27 1.69 18.59
CA ASP A 15 3.36 1.33 19.48
C ASP A 15 4.43 0.63 18.61
N PHE A 16 5.43 1.39 18.15
CA PHE A 16 6.42 0.88 17.21
C PHE A 16 7.26 -0.29 17.75
N PRO A 17 7.74 -0.28 19.02
CA PRO A 17 8.37 -1.44 19.60
C PRO A 17 7.50 -2.69 19.56
N ALA A 18 6.25 -2.61 20.03
CA ALA A 18 5.33 -3.74 20.01
C ALA A 18 4.99 -4.20 18.59
N LEU A 19 4.91 -3.26 17.63
CA LEU A 19 4.66 -3.57 16.23
C LEU A 19 5.86 -4.25 15.57
N SER A 20 7.09 -3.87 15.94
CA SER A 20 8.32 -4.53 15.51
C SER A 20 8.38 -5.97 15.99
N ASP A 21 8.14 -6.22 17.29
CA ASP A 21 8.10 -7.56 17.88
C ASP A 21 7.03 -8.44 17.21
N LEU A 22 5.88 -7.86 16.91
CA LEU A 22 4.79 -8.54 16.22
C LEU A 22 5.19 -8.91 14.78
N SER A 23 5.83 -7.98 14.08
CA SER A 23 6.29 -8.20 12.71
C SER A 23 7.34 -9.30 12.63
N GLU A 24 8.31 -9.33 13.55
CA GLU A 24 9.30 -10.39 13.67
C GLU A 24 8.64 -11.74 13.97
N LYS A 25 7.73 -11.78 14.96
CA LYS A 25 7.03 -13.01 15.37
C LYS A 25 6.24 -13.66 14.23
N TYR A 26 5.63 -12.86 13.36
CA TYR A 26 4.80 -13.35 12.25
C TYR A 26 5.54 -13.37 10.92
N GLU A 27 6.83 -13.05 10.90
CA GLU A 27 7.67 -13.02 9.71
C GLU A 27 7.08 -12.14 8.59
N VAL A 28 6.52 -10.97 8.99
CA VAL A 28 5.95 -9.98 8.07
C VAL A 28 6.75 -8.69 8.08
N VAL A 29 6.70 -7.92 6.98
CA VAL A 29 7.43 -6.65 6.87
C VAL A 29 6.87 -5.60 7.83
N GLY A 30 5.56 -5.57 8.02
CA GLY A 30 4.90 -4.57 8.85
C GLY A 30 3.39 -4.58 8.67
N VAL A 31 2.77 -3.44 8.98
CA VAL A 31 1.33 -3.26 8.87
C VAL A 31 0.99 -2.18 7.85
N HIS A 32 0.19 -2.54 6.86
CA HIS A 32 -0.42 -1.63 5.89
C HIS A 32 -1.88 -1.40 6.31
N ALA A 33 -2.17 -0.24 6.90
CA ALA A 33 -3.52 0.17 7.30
C ALA A 33 -4.19 0.90 6.15
N PHE A 34 -5.48 0.64 5.92
CA PHE A 34 -6.22 1.27 4.83
C PHE A 34 -7.69 1.47 5.15
N THR A 35 -8.32 2.41 4.43
CA THR A 35 -9.77 2.58 4.38
C THR A 35 -10.23 2.78 2.95
N THR A 36 -11.42 2.25 2.64
CA THR A 36 -12.18 2.51 1.41
C THR A 36 -13.21 3.63 1.57
N ASP A 37 -13.33 4.20 2.79
CA ASP A 37 -14.22 5.33 3.08
C ASP A 37 -13.56 6.64 2.60
N CYS A 38 -13.47 6.80 1.29
CA CYS A 38 -12.90 7.94 0.58
C CYS A 38 -13.59 8.09 -0.78
N GLY A 39 -13.70 9.33 -1.27
CA GLY A 39 -14.41 9.64 -2.52
C GLY A 39 -13.49 9.99 -3.70
N ASP A 40 -12.19 10.02 -3.49
CA ASP A 40 -11.18 10.56 -4.40
C ASP A 40 -10.10 9.53 -4.81
N ALA A 41 -10.09 8.36 -4.17
CA ALA A 41 -9.16 7.27 -4.43
C ALA A 41 -9.80 5.90 -4.16
N THR A 42 -9.16 4.81 -4.55
CA THR A 42 -9.57 3.45 -4.19
C THR A 42 -9.43 3.23 -2.69
N CYS A 43 -8.30 3.66 -2.12
CA CYS A 43 -8.07 3.65 -0.66
C CYS A 43 -7.16 4.81 -0.24
N HIS A 44 -7.34 5.27 1.00
CA HIS A 44 -6.30 5.97 1.75
C HIS A 44 -5.57 4.98 2.65
N VAL A 45 -4.25 5.13 2.76
CA VAL A 45 -3.40 4.12 3.37
C VAL A 45 -2.31 4.73 4.26
N ARG A 46 -1.85 3.95 5.26
CA ARG A 46 -0.67 4.23 6.07
C ARG A 46 0.17 2.96 6.19
N ASN A 47 1.48 3.06 6.00
CA ASN A 47 2.41 1.92 6.01
C ASN A 47 3.42 2.05 7.15
N PHE A 48 3.52 1.02 7.98
CA PHE A 48 4.38 0.95 9.15
C PHE A 48 5.26 -0.28 9.07
N ALA A 49 6.59 -0.11 9.13
CA ALA A 49 7.57 -1.20 9.07
C ALA A 49 8.73 -0.99 10.08
N PRO A 50 8.44 -0.83 11.39
CA PRO A 50 9.45 -0.50 12.40
C PRO A 50 10.52 -1.59 12.56
N LEU A 51 10.26 -2.84 12.21
CA LEU A 51 11.25 -3.92 12.19
C LEU A 51 12.43 -3.61 11.25
N TYR A 52 12.23 -2.73 10.27
CA TYR A 52 13.22 -2.30 9.29
C TYR A 52 13.64 -0.83 9.47
N ASP A 53 13.51 -0.31 10.69
CA ASP A 53 13.80 1.10 11.03
C ASP A 53 12.95 2.13 10.27
N ILE A 54 11.76 1.74 9.82
CA ILE A 54 10.80 2.60 9.12
C ILE A 54 9.53 2.71 9.96
N ASP A 55 9.46 3.72 10.81
CA ASP A 55 8.28 3.96 11.65
C ASP A 55 7.01 4.15 10.79
N GLU A 56 7.07 5.02 9.78
CA GLU A 56 6.03 5.21 8.78
C GLU A 56 6.64 5.61 7.44
N GLU A 57 6.10 5.14 6.33
CA GLU A 57 6.58 5.43 4.98
C GLU A 57 5.56 6.24 4.18
N ALA A 58 6.06 7.25 3.43
CA ALA A 58 5.21 8.16 2.67
C ALA A 58 4.70 7.58 1.35
N ALA A 59 5.37 6.59 0.78
CA ALA A 59 4.99 5.93 -0.47
C ALA A 59 5.57 4.52 -0.54
N THR A 60 4.72 3.50 -0.67
CA THR A 60 5.16 2.08 -0.66
C THR A 60 4.49 1.32 -1.78
N GLY A 61 5.18 1.15 -2.91
CA GLY A 61 4.65 0.44 -4.07
C GLY A 61 4.27 -1.01 -3.76
N THR A 62 5.18 -1.76 -3.12
CA THR A 62 4.98 -3.19 -2.81
C THR A 62 3.78 -3.45 -1.90
N SER A 63 3.59 -2.63 -0.87
CA SER A 63 2.44 -2.77 0.05
C SER A 63 1.11 -2.43 -0.63
N ASN A 64 1.09 -1.42 -1.52
CA ASN A 64 -0.10 -1.09 -2.29
C ASN A 64 -0.39 -2.15 -3.37
N GLY A 65 0.63 -2.77 -3.97
CA GLY A 65 0.44 -3.94 -4.84
C GLY A 65 -0.19 -5.12 -4.09
N ALA A 66 0.28 -5.41 -2.89
CA ALA A 66 -0.32 -6.43 -2.03
C ALA A 66 -1.76 -6.08 -1.62
N LEU A 67 -2.05 -4.79 -1.35
CA LEU A 67 -3.40 -4.31 -1.07
C LEU A 67 -4.32 -4.45 -2.28
N THR A 68 -3.84 -4.22 -3.49
CA THR A 68 -4.60 -4.43 -4.74
C THR A 68 -5.04 -5.89 -4.85
N TYR A 69 -4.13 -6.83 -4.66
CA TYR A 69 -4.47 -8.26 -4.68
C TYR A 69 -5.41 -8.66 -3.53
N TYR A 70 -5.16 -8.13 -2.33
CA TYR A 70 -6.06 -8.31 -1.19
C TYR A 70 -7.47 -7.79 -1.49
N GLY A 71 -7.58 -6.62 -2.12
CA GLY A 71 -8.86 -6.03 -2.51
C GLY A 71 -9.62 -6.89 -3.53
N TYR A 72 -8.89 -7.46 -4.49
CA TYR A 72 -9.45 -8.42 -5.43
C TYR A 72 -10.00 -9.67 -4.71
N LEU A 73 -9.22 -10.29 -3.84
CA LEU A 73 -9.66 -11.46 -3.07
C LEU A 73 -10.86 -11.19 -2.15
N ASN A 74 -11.05 -9.95 -1.73
CA ASN A 74 -12.15 -9.53 -0.85
C ASN A 74 -13.29 -8.80 -1.59
N GLY A 75 -13.22 -8.71 -2.91
CA GLY A 75 -14.31 -8.27 -3.78
C GLY A 75 -14.59 -6.76 -3.80
N PHE A 76 -13.66 -5.91 -3.34
CA PHE A 76 -13.77 -4.46 -3.48
C PHE A 76 -12.86 -3.86 -4.57
N ILE A 77 -12.04 -4.70 -5.20
CA ILE A 77 -11.33 -4.43 -6.46
C ILE A 77 -11.71 -5.54 -7.42
N LEU A 78 -12.07 -5.18 -8.66
CA LEU A 78 -12.50 -6.13 -9.67
C LEU A 78 -11.35 -6.50 -10.62
N PRO A 79 -11.46 -7.60 -11.39
CA PRO A 79 -10.54 -7.90 -12.46
C PRO A 79 -10.38 -6.69 -13.41
N ASP A 80 -9.16 -6.42 -13.82
CA ASP A 80 -8.79 -5.37 -14.76
C ASP A 80 -9.06 -3.93 -14.27
N ASP A 81 -9.26 -3.75 -12.94
CA ASP A 81 -9.39 -2.42 -12.35
C ASP A 81 -8.08 -1.66 -12.31
N ASP A 82 -8.19 -0.36 -12.60
CA ASP A 82 -7.18 0.65 -12.28
C ASP A 82 -7.45 1.22 -10.88
N CYS A 83 -6.48 1.11 -10.00
CA CYS A 83 -6.59 1.54 -8.61
C CYS A 83 -5.69 2.73 -8.31
N SER A 84 -6.11 3.55 -7.36
CA SER A 84 -5.35 4.67 -6.83
C SER A 84 -5.33 4.65 -5.31
N PHE A 85 -4.15 4.89 -4.74
CA PHE A 85 -3.93 4.90 -3.28
C PHE A 85 -3.28 6.20 -2.86
N VAL A 86 -3.83 6.84 -1.84
CA VAL A 86 -3.24 8.04 -1.23
C VAL A 86 -2.52 7.63 0.05
N GLN A 87 -1.22 7.91 0.13
CA GLN A 87 -0.35 7.56 1.27
C GLN A 87 0.47 8.76 1.72
N GLY A 88 0.87 8.81 3.00
CA GLY A 88 1.79 9.81 3.52
C GLY A 88 1.14 11.13 3.96
N GLU A 89 -0.18 11.24 3.97
CA GLU A 89 -0.91 12.45 4.39
C GLU A 89 -0.57 12.85 5.82
N LYS A 90 -0.57 11.90 6.75
CA LYS A 90 -0.20 12.12 8.16
C LYS A 90 1.22 12.66 8.32
N MET A 91 2.12 12.29 7.42
CA MET A 91 3.51 12.75 7.36
C MET A 91 3.65 14.11 6.66
N LYS A 92 2.54 14.71 6.16
CA LYS A 92 2.53 15.90 5.29
C LYS A 92 3.37 15.72 4.01
N ARG A 93 3.40 14.51 3.51
CA ARG A 93 4.07 14.08 2.28
C ARG A 93 3.13 13.20 1.46
N PRO A 94 1.96 13.71 1.03
CA PRO A 94 0.99 12.92 0.29
C PRO A 94 1.60 12.42 -1.03
N SER A 95 1.39 11.14 -1.30
CA SER A 95 1.84 10.46 -2.51
C SER A 95 0.67 9.73 -3.12
N LEU A 96 0.56 9.76 -4.45
CA LEU A 96 -0.40 8.99 -5.22
C LEU A 96 0.32 7.76 -5.81
N ILE A 97 -0.10 6.59 -5.41
CA ILE A 97 0.37 5.32 -5.96
C ILE A 97 -0.75 4.75 -6.84
N LEU A 98 -0.38 4.31 -8.02
CA LEU A 98 -1.30 3.68 -8.97
C LEU A 98 -1.03 2.17 -9.01
N SER A 99 -2.06 1.38 -9.20
CA SER A 99 -1.89 -0.03 -9.54
C SER A 99 -2.94 -0.49 -10.53
N HIS A 100 -2.63 -1.56 -11.24
CA HIS A 100 -3.53 -2.26 -12.12
C HIS A 100 -3.45 -3.75 -11.83
N ILE A 101 -4.59 -4.45 -11.81
CA ILE A 101 -4.67 -5.89 -11.65
C ILE A 101 -5.21 -6.53 -12.92
N GLU A 102 -4.44 -7.45 -13.51
CA GLU A 102 -4.87 -8.31 -14.60
C GLU A 102 -5.20 -9.69 -14.05
N VAL A 103 -6.38 -10.21 -14.38
CA VAL A 103 -6.80 -11.56 -14.00
C VAL A 103 -7.14 -12.37 -15.24
N SER A 104 -6.47 -13.50 -15.40
CA SER A 104 -6.72 -14.45 -16.49
C SER A 104 -7.13 -15.81 -15.94
N GLY A 105 -8.07 -16.48 -16.60
CA GLY A 105 -8.60 -17.77 -16.16
C GLY A 105 -9.52 -17.68 -14.95
N ALA A 106 -10.19 -16.54 -14.74
CA ALA A 106 -11.10 -16.37 -13.61
C ALA A 106 -12.17 -17.47 -13.57
N GLY A 107 -12.24 -18.21 -12.46
CA GLY A 107 -13.15 -19.35 -12.30
C GLY A 107 -12.65 -20.67 -12.87
N GLU A 108 -11.42 -20.74 -13.39
CA GLU A 108 -10.74 -21.97 -13.80
C GLU A 108 -9.81 -22.50 -12.69
N ASP A 109 -9.35 -23.76 -12.81
CA ASP A 109 -8.43 -24.38 -11.82
C ASP A 109 -7.06 -23.68 -11.73
N GLU A 110 -6.69 -22.85 -12.72
CA GLU A 110 -5.42 -22.10 -12.78
C GLU A 110 -5.69 -20.60 -13.04
N GLU A 111 -6.32 -19.92 -12.08
CA GLU A 111 -6.43 -18.46 -12.11
C GLU A 111 -5.04 -17.82 -11.92
N LYS A 112 -4.69 -16.89 -12.81
CA LYS A 112 -3.43 -16.12 -12.73
C LYS A 112 -3.73 -14.65 -12.55
N CYS A 113 -3.15 -14.08 -11.49
CA CYS A 113 -3.23 -12.65 -11.21
C CYS A 113 -1.87 -11.99 -11.41
N SER A 114 -1.85 -10.87 -12.10
CA SER A 114 -0.67 -9.99 -12.24
C SER A 114 -1.03 -8.60 -11.72
N VAL A 115 -0.22 -8.07 -10.80
CA VAL A 115 -0.40 -6.71 -10.28
C VAL A 115 0.77 -5.85 -10.71
N GLN A 116 0.47 -4.77 -11.40
CA GLN A 116 1.42 -3.72 -11.76
C GLN A 116 1.25 -2.54 -10.82
N VAL A 117 2.36 -1.92 -10.40
CA VAL A 117 2.34 -0.74 -9.52
C VAL A 117 3.19 0.35 -10.15
N GLY A 118 2.70 1.58 -10.08
CA GLY A 118 3.35 2.73 -10.68
C GLY A 118 3.03 4.04 -9.97
N GLY A 119 3.52 5.12 -10.52
CA GLY A 119 3.31 6.48 -10.05
C GLY A 119 4.08 7.47 -10.89
N SER A 120 3.95 8.77 -10.55
CA SER A 120 4.72 9.83 -11.21
C SER A 120 6.08 10.02 -10.52
N ALA A 121 7.08 10.35 -11.32
CA ALA A 121 8.40 10.73 -10.85
C ALA A 121 8.83 12.06 -11.46
N VAL A 122 9.65 12.81 -10.72
CA VAL A 122 10.28 14.03 -11.21
C VAL A 122 11.79 13.91 -11.16
N MET A 123 12.49 14.43 -12.15
CA MET A 123 13.95 14.51 -12.15
C MET A 123 14.38 15.54 -11.10
N LEU A 124 15.09 15.12 -10.06
CA LEU A 124 15.59 16.00 -9.00
C LEU A 124 17.06 16.41 -9.23
N ALA A 125 17.85 15.51 -9.79
CA ALA A 125 19.25 15.75 -10.07
C ALA A 125 19.75 14.85 -11.20
N GLU A 126 20.74 15.33 -11.96
CA GLU A 126 21.49 14.57 -12.94
C GLU A 126 22.98 14.82 -12.71
N GLY A 127 23.82 13.78 -12.82
CA GLY A 127 25.26 13.91 -12.61
C GLY A 127 26.02 12.65 -12.98
N ASP A 128 27.35 12.78 -13.10
CA ASP A 128 28.26 11.69 -13.42
C ASP A 128 28.87 11.10 -12.15
N ILE A 129 28.87 9.77 -12.04
CA ILE A 129 29.58 9.03 -11.00
C ILE A 129 30.85 8.49 -11.61
N LYS A 130 32.01 8.92 -11.07
CA LYS A 130 33.33 8.29 -11.39
C LYS A 130 33.58 7.14 -10.43
N LEU A 131 33.59 5.94 -10.99
CA LEU A 131 33.96 4.70 -10.28
C LEU A 131 35.46 4.52 -10.25
#